data_decf5fddcb8faebf4062d3eccce211ea
#
_entry.id   decf5fddcb8faebf4062d3eccce211ea
#
_cell.length_a   1.000
_cell.length_b   1.000
_cell.length_c   1.000
_cell.angle_alpha   90.00
_cell.angle_beta   90.00
_cell.angle_gamma   90.00
#
_symmetry.space_group_name_H-M   'P 1'
#
loop_
_entity.id
_entity.type
_entity.pdbx_description
1 polymer ?
#
loop_
_entity_poly.entity_id
_entity_poly.type
_entity_poly.pdbx_seq_one_letter_code
_entity_poly.pdbx_strand_id
1 'polypeptide(L)'
;KETKKLKEGEEVIFSDGKTLMEKVIVESIDKKGGFAVLSNKVKVSRTLGPHGFYTRLDGKSSMILPLTDKSELDYQAFKAYFSIKRNLEFIEAKIKDMKDKEFSELIVELDKKISKIVNKYFEQ
;
A
#
# COMPACT_ATOMS: atom_id res chain seq x y z
N LYS A 1 16.82 26.05 -0.39
CA LYS A 1 16.48 24.63 -0.61
C LYS A 1 15.69 24.46 -1.88
N GLU A 2 16.14 23.54 -2.68
CA GLU A 2 15.39 23.19 -3.88
C GLU A 2 14.18 22.34 -3.50
N THR A 3 13.03 22.71 -4.03
CA THR A 3 11.83 21.94 -3.85
C THR A 3 11.85 20.78 -4.86
N LYS A 4 11.64 19.58 -4.38
CA LYS A 4 11.62 18.41 -5.25
C LYS A 4 10.44 18.48 -6.21
N LYS A 5 10.71 18.23 -7.48
CA LYS A 5 9.68 18.16 -8.52
C LYS A 5 9.67 16.78 -9.16
N LEU A 6 8.50 16.30 -9.49
CA LEU A 6 8.35 15.02 -10.17
C LEU A 6 8.97 15.05 -11.56
N LYS A 7 9.55 13.93 -11.95
CA LYS A 7 10.15 13.74 -13.26
C LYS A 7 9.44 12.60 -13.97
N GLU A 8 9.42 12.67 -15.30
CA GLU A 8 8.86 11.59 -16.11
C GLU A 8 9.57 10.28 -15.80
N GLY A 9 8.78 9.21 -15.63
CA GLY A 9 9.31 7.89 -15.30
C GLY A 9 9.49 7.63 -13.82
N GLU A 10 9.34 8.64 -12.98
CA GLU A 10 9.47 8.50 -11.54
C GLU A 10 8.29 7.73 -10.96
N GLU A 11 8.57 6.85 -9.97
CA GLU A 11 7.51 6.11 -9.28
C GLU A 11 7.00 6.89 -8.08
N VAL A 12 5.69 6.82 -7.86
CA VAL A 12 5.05 7.39 -6.67
C VAL A 12 4.04 6.40 -6.14
N ILE A 13 3.60 6.60 -4.91
CA ILE A 13 2.59 5.75 -4.27
C ILE A 13 1.26 6.49 -4.28
N PHE A 14 0.26 5.84 -4.86
CA PHE A 14 -1.11 6.34 -4.86
C PHE A 14 -1.88 5.61 -3.75
N SER A 15 -2.51 6.36 -2.85
CA SER A 15 -3.25 5.78 -1.73
C SER A 15 -4.54 6.54 -1.48
N ASP A 16 -5.64 5.80 -1.28
CA ASP A 16 -6.89 6.40 -0.86
C ASP A 16 -7.00 6.47 0.66
N GLY A 17 -5.95 6.02 1.35
CA GLY A 17 -5.89 6.05 2.81
C GLY A 17 -6.61 4.92 3.51
N LYS A 18 -7.32 4.06 2.80
CA LYS A 18 -8.16 3.01 3.41
C LYS A 18 -8.04 1.66 2.73
N THR A 19 -8.38 1.59 1.45
CA THR A 19 -8.56 0.31 0.77
C THR A 19 -7.68 0.12 -0.45
N LEU A 20 -6.99 1.16 -0.87
CA LEU A 20 -6.18 1.10 -2.07
C LEU A 20 -4.81 1.74 -1.83
N MET A 21 -3.79 1.04 -2.25
CA MET A 21 -2.43 1.56 -2.29
C MET A 21 -1.73 0.91 -3.46
N GLU A 22 -1.21 1.71 -4.39
CA GLU A 22 -0.56 1.16 -5.56
C GLU A 22 0.62 2.03 -5.99
N LYS A 23 1.59 1.40 -6.65
CA LYS A 23 2.68 2.14 -7.27
C LYS A 23 2.24 2.57 -8.66
N VAL A 24 2.43 3.83 -8.96
CA VAL A 24 2.16 4.37 -10.28
C VAL A 24 3.38 5.15 -10.75
N ILE A 25 3.47 5.36 -12.06
CA ILE A 25 4.62 6.01 -12.67
C ILE A 25 4.16 7.34 -13.25
N VAL A 26 5.03 8.35 -13.17
CA VAL A 26 4.78 9.63 -13.82
C VAL A 26 4.89 9.41 -15.32
N GLU A 27 3.76 9.51 -16.02
CA GLU A 27 3.68 9.25 -17.45
C GLU A 27 4.13 10.44 -18.27
N SER A 28 3.77 11.64 -17.85
CA SER A 28 4.16 12.86 -18.55
C SER A 28 4.18 14.07 -17.61
N ILE A 29 4.90 15.10 -18.02
CA ILE A 29 5.03 16.35 -17.27
C ILE A 29 4.56 17.51 -18.15
N ASP A 30 3.71 18.37 -17.61
CA ASP A 30 3.34 19.62 -18.24
C ASP A 30 4.10 20.74 -17.53
N LYS A 31 5.17 21.22 -18.13
CA LYS A 31 6.03 22.22 -17.51
C LYS A 31 5.33 23.57 -17.38
N LYS A 32 4.50 23.94 -18.34
CA LYS A 32 3.77 25.21 -18.30
C LYS A 32 2.70 25.20 -17.21
N GLY A 33 1.96 24.11 -17.11
CA GLY A 33 0.92 23.98 -16.09
C GLY A 33 1.44 23.59 -14.71
N GLY A 34 2.69 23.14 -14.62
CA GLY A 34 3.28 22.74 -13.35
C GLY A 34 2.68 21.45 -12.77
N PHE A 35 2.18 20.58 -13.64
CA PHE A 35 1.57 19.34 -13.17
C PHE A 35 2.15 18.11 -13.87
N ALA A 36 1.89 16.96 -13.26
CA ALA A 36 2.27 15.67 -13.81
C ALA A 36 1.03 14.82 -14.03
N VAL A 37 1.07 13.94 -15.02
CA VAL A 37 0.03 12.95 -15.27
C VAL A 37 0.59 11.60 -14.93
N LEU A 38 -0.08 10.89 -14.03
CA LEU A 38 0.34 9.56 -13.60
C LEU A 38 -0.19 8.49 -14.55
N SER A 39 0.37 7.27 -14.46
CA SER A 39 -0.04 6.17 -15.32
C SER A 39 -1.50 5.76 -15.15
N ASN A 40 -2.11 6.10 -14.01
CA ASN A 40 -3.54 5.89 -13.78
C ASN A 40 -4.39 7.08 -14.22
N LYS A 41 -3.81 8.03 -14.98
CA LYS A 41 -4.45 9.22 -15.54
C LYS A 41 -4.80 10.31 -14.53
N VAL A 42 -4.37 10.17 -13.30
CA VAL A 42 -4.56 11.20 -12.27
C VAL A 42 -3.56 12.34 -12.52
N LYS A 43 -4.05 13.57 -12.46
CA LYS A 43 -3.19 14.76 -12.55
C LYS A 43 -2.86 15.26 -11.16
N VAL A 44 -1.59 15.54 -10.93
CA VAL A 44 -1.11 15.99 -9.61
C VAL A 44 -0.18 17.18 -9.78
N SER A 45 -0.05 17.96 -8.72
CA SER A 45 0.97 19.01 -8.66
C SER A 45 2.34 18.38 -8.81
N ARG A 46 3.19 18.98 -9.61
CA ARG A 46 4.54 18.48 -9.82
C ARG A 46 5.43 18.69 -8.60
N THR A 47 5.09 19.67 -7.77
CA THR A 47 5.87 20.05 -6.60
C THR A 47 5.32 19.40 -5.35
N LEU A 48 6.21 18.84 -4.53
CA LEU A 48 5.83 18.24 -3.24
C LEU A 48 5.23 19.29 -2.32
N GLY A 49 4.06 19.00 -1.77
CA GLY A 49 3.38 19.92 -0.85
C GLY A 49 3.96 19.90 0.55
N PRO A 50 3.55 20.85 1.40
CA PRO A 50 4.10 20.99 2.75
C PRO A 50 3.78 19.83 3.69
N HIS A 51 2.76 19.05 3.37
CA HIS A 51 2.38 17.90 4.20
C HIS A 51 3.02 16.59 3.73
N GLY A 52 3.94 16.66 2.76
CA GLY A 52 4.69 15.48 2.33
C GLY A 52 4.04 14.67 1.22
N PHE A 53 3.02 15.21 0.54
CA PHE A 53 2.41 14.53 -0.59
C PHE A 53 2.13 15.50 -1.74
N TYR A 54 1.94 14.93 -2.94
CA TYR A 54 1.61 15.72 -4.12
C TYR A 54 0.11 15.91 -4.21
N THR A 55 -0.34 17.12 -4.44
CA THR A 55 -1.77 17.47 -4.45
C THR A 55 -2.45 17.03 -5.74
N ARG A 56 -3.58 16.34 -5.63
CA ARG A 56 -4.42 16.03 -6.80
C ARG A 56 -5.08 17.30 -7.29
N LEU A 57 -5.14 17.44 -8.61
CA LEU A 57 -5.72 18.64 -9.22
C LEU A 57 -7.22 18.47 -9.50
N ASP A 58 -7.79 17.27 -9.30
CA ASP A 58 -9.21 17.02 -9.50
C ASP A 58 -10.05 17.23 -8.24
N GLY A 59 -9.42 17.68 -7.15
CA GLY A 59 -10.11 17.94 -5.89
C GLY A 59 -10.43 16.73 -5.05
N LYS A 60 -10.06 15.55 -5.51
CA LYS A 60 -10.28 14.32 -4.74
C LYS A 60 -9.23 14.17 -3.65
N SER A 61 -9.54 13.40 -2.64
CA SER A 61 -8.74 13.33 -1.42
C SER A 61 -7.64 12.27 -1.37
N SER A 62 -7.46 11.50 -2.43
CA SER A 62 -6.40 10.49 -2.45
C SER A 62 -5.02 11.13 -2.30
N MET A 63 -4.13 10.44 -1.62
CA MET A 63 -2.77 10.92 -1.41
C MET A 63 -1.83 10.35 -2.46
N ILE A 64 -0.95 11.20 -2.94
CA ILE A 64 0.12 10.77 -3.84
C ILE A 64 1.44 11.05 -3.11
N LEU A 65 2.10 9.98 -2.71
CA LEU A 65 3.29 10.05 -1.87
C LEU A 65 4.55 9.84 -2.67
N PRO A 66 5.63 10.59 -2.36
CA PRO A 66 6.92 10.27 -2.95
C PRO A 66 7.36 8.88 -2.52
N LEU A 67 8.12 8.21 -3.37
CA LEU A 67 8.66 6.90 -3.03
C LEU A 67 9.86 7.08 -2.10
N THR A 68 9.67 6.73 -0.85
CA THR A 68 10.70 6.78 0.20
C THR A 68 10.78 5.40 0.85
N ASP A 69 11.78 5.19 1.70
CA ASP A 69 11.87 3.92 2.43
C ASP A 69 10.59 3.67 3.23
N LYS A 70 10.03 4.71 3.86
CA LYS A 70 8.82 4.57 4.64
C LYS A 70 7.60 4.25 3.77
N SER A 71 7.39 4.99 2.67
CA SER A 71 6.22 4.76 1.82
C SER A 71 6.31 3.42 1.09
N GLU A 72 7.52 2.99 0.73
CA GLU A 72 7.73 1.67 0.15
C GLU A 72 7.38 0.58 1.17
N LEU A 73 7.80 0.74 2.41
CA LEU A 73 7.48 -0.21 3.47
C LEU A 73 5.96 -0.26 3.71
N ASP A 74 5.31 0.90 3.76
CA ASP A 74 3.85 0.97 3.94
C ASP A 74 3.13 0.27 2.79
N TYR A 75 3.63 0.43 1.57
CA TYR A 75 3.07 -0.24 0.40
C TYR A 75 3.22 -1.76 0.50
N GLN A 76 4.41 -2.24 0.91
CA GLN A 76 4.64 -3.67 1.10
C GLN A 76 3.76 -4.24 2.22
N ALA A 77 3.58 -3.49 3.29
CA ALA A 77 2.71 -3.90 4.40
C ALA A 77 1.25 -3.99 3.95
N PHE A 78 0.81 -3.04 3.13
CA PHE A 78 -0.54 -3.06 2.57
C PHE A 78 -0.77 -4.31 1.72
N LYS A 79 0.17 -4.63 0.84
CA LYS A 79 0.10 -5.85 0.03
C LYS A 79 0.11 -7.10 0.89
N ALA A 80 0.97 -7.12 1.90
CA ALA A 80 1.07 -8.26 2.81
C ALA A 80 -0.23 -8.47 3.60
N TYR A 81 -0.88 -7.39 4.02
CA TYR A 81 -2.16 -7.48 4.70
C TYR A 81 -3.21 -8.21 3.84
N PHE A 82 -3.32 -7.86 2.57
CA PHE A 82 -4.28 -8.54 1.68
C PHE A 82 -3.88 -9.98 1.39
N SER A 83 -2.59 -10.27 1.36
CA SER A 83 -2.11 -11.64 1.23
C SER A 83 -2.52 -12.47 2.45
N ILE A 84 -2.33 -11.94 3.65
CA ILE A 84 -2.75 -12.60 4.90
C ILE A 84 -4.26 -12.85 4.87
N LYS A 85 -5.02 -11.84 4.50
CA LYS A 85 -6.48 -11.94 4.45
C LYS A 85 -6.93 -13.04 3.49
N ARG A 86 -6.34 -13.10 2.29
CA ARG A 86 -6.66 -14.18 1.33
C ARG A 86 -6.31 -15.56 1.89
N ASN A 87 -5.17 -15.67 2.55
CA ASN A 87 -4.75 -16.93 3.14
C ASN A 87 -5.71 -17.38 4.25
N LEU A 88 -6.18 -16.43 5.05
CA LEU A 88 -7.17 -16.73 6.10
C LEU A 88 -8.50 -17.20 5.51
N GLU A 89 -8.94 -16.57 4.42
CA GLU A 89 -10.15 -16.98 3.73
C GLU A 89 -10.02 -18.40 3.15
N PHE A 90 -8.85 -18.72 2.59
CA PHE A 90 -8.55 -20.05 2.08
C PHE A 90 -8.62 -21.10 3.21
N ILE A 91 -7.97 -20.78 4.34
CA ILE A 91 -7.97 -21.67 5.52
C ILE A 91 -9.39 -21.86 6.04
N GLU A 92 -10.16 -20.78 6.12
CA GLU A 92 -11.55 -20.82 6.58
C GLU A 92 -12.40 -21.73 5.70
N ALA A 93 -12.21 -21.65 4.37
CA ALA A 93 -12.93 -22.52 3.45
C ALA A 93 -12.56 -23.99 3.63
N LYS A 94 -11.31 -24.28 3.97
CA LYS A 94 -10.85 -25.66 4.19
C LYS A 94 -11.24 -26.23 5.54
N ILE A 95 -11.47 -25.37 6.52
CA ILE A 95 -11.80 -25.80 7.89
C ILE A 95 -13.07 -26.65 7.94
N LYS A 96 -14.01 -26.40 7.03
CA LYS A 96 -15.28 -27.13 6.96
C LYS A 96 -15.08 -28.60 6.64
N ASP A 97 -13.96 -28.95 6.01
CA ASP A 97 -13.65 -30.32 5.60
C ASP A 97 -12.50 -30.91 6.42
N MET A 98 -12.37 -30.46 7.67
CA MET A 98 -11.28 -30.91 8.56
C MET A 98 -11.43 -32.35 9.00
N LYS A 99 -11.07 -33.26 8.12
CA LYS A 99 -10.95 -34.67 8.42
C LYS A 99 -9.49 -35.11 8.44
N ASP A 100 -8.62 -34.20 8.04
CA ASP A 100 -7.20 -34.46 7.87
C ASP A 100 -6.44 -34.01 9.12
N LYS A 101 -5.79 -34.96 9.80
CA LYS A 101 -4.99 -34.66 10.97
C LYS A 101 -3.89 -33.68 10.70
N GLU A 102 -3.25 -33.78 9.53
CA GLU A 102 -2.17 -32.86 9.16
C GLU A 102 -2.66 -31.42 9.04
N PHE A 103 -3.86 -31.24 8.53
CA PHE A 103 -4.45 -29.91 8.42
C PHE A 103 -4.76 -29.35 9.81
N SER A 104 -5.27 -30.18 10.71
CA SER A 104 -5.53 -29.75 12.10
C SER A 104 -4.25 -29.34 12.81
N GLU A 105 -3.18 -30.10 12.64
CA GLU A 105 -1.88 -29.78 13.21
C GLU A 105 -1.34 -28.46 12.66
N LEU A 106 -1.52 -28.22 11.36
CA LEU A 106 -1.11 -26.97 10.71
C LEU A 106 -1.84 -25.77 11.31
N ILE A 107 -3.15 -25.88 11.53
CA ILE A 107 -3.95 -24.80 12.12
C ILE A 107 -3.46 -24.48 13.54
N VAL A 108 -3.19 -25.50 14.35
CA VAL A 108 -2.66 -25.29 15.71
C VAL A 108 -1.32 -24.58 15.65
N GLU A 109 -0.43 -25.00 14.75
CA GLU A 109 0.88 -24.35 14.58
C GLU A 109 0.74 -22.90 14.15
N LEU A 110 -0.16 -22.64 13.20
CA LEU A 110 -0.41 -21.29 12.70
C LEU A 110 -0.91 -20.37 13.82
N ASP A 111 -1.83 -20.87 14.65
CA ASP A 111 -2.33 -20.10 15.78
C ASP A 111 -1.20 -19.70 16.74
N LYS A 112 -0.30 -20.63 17.03
CA LYS A 112 0.84 -20.34 17.90
C LYS A 112 1.72 -19.23 17.34
N LYS A 113 2.00 -19.27 16.04
CA LYS A 113 2.85 -18.27 15.39
C LYS A 113 2.17 -16.90 15.34
N ILE A 114 0.90 -16.87 14.98
CA ILE A 114 0.15 -15.61 14.91
C ILE A 114 0.02 -15.00 16.31
N SER A 115 -0.35 -15.81 17.30
CA SER A 115 -0.50 -15.35 18.68
C SER A 115 0.80 -14.79 19.23
N LYS A 116 1.92 -15.42 18.91
CA LYS A 116 3.24 -14.94 19.34
C LYS A 116 3.52 -13.55 18.78
N ILE A 117 3.21 -13.32 17.51
CA ILE A 117 3.42 -12.02 16.85
C ILE A 117 2.49 -10.98 17.45
N VAL A 118 1.20 -11.31 17.59
CA VAL A 118 0.20 -10.40 18.15
C VAL A 118 0.59 -9.99 19.57
N ASN A 119 0.97 -10.95 20.40
CA ASN A 119 1.35 -10.66 21.79
C ASN A 119 2.60 -9.80 21.87
N LYS A 120 3.53 -9.99 20.94
CA LYS A 120 4.76 -9.19 20.91
C LYS A 120 4.50 -7.72 20.60
N TYR A 121 3.61 -7.44 19.64
CA TYR A 121 3.40 -6.07 19.14
C TYR A 121 2.19 -5.36 19.74
N PHE A 122 1.24 -6.12 20.29
CA PHE A 122 0.00 -5.57 20.84
C PHE A 122 -0.22 -5.97 22.29
N GLU A 123 0.85 -6.35 22.98
CA GLU A 123 0.77 -6.77 24.37
C GLU A 123 0.17 -5.66 25.22
N GLN A 124 -0.73 -6.07 26.07
CA GLN A 124 -1.45 -5.17 26.97
C GLN A 124 -0.79 -5.10 28.35
#